data_25ac912b8cb750f3ecd6defb7e1367db
#
_entry.id   25ac912b8cb750f3ecd6defb7e1367db
#
_cell.length_a   1.000
_cell.length_b   1.000
_cell.length_c   1.000
_cell.angle_alpha   90.00
_cell.angle_beta   90.00
_cell.angle_gamma   90.00
#
_symmetry.space_group_name_H-M   'P 1'
#
loop_
_entity.id
_entity.type
_entity.pdbx_description
1 polymer ?
#
loop_
_entity_poly.entity_id
_entity_poly.type
_entity_poly.pdbx_seq_one_letter_code
_entity_poly.pdbx_strand_id
1 'polypeptide(L)'
;VQTWRGFDFNGHFADWKNQLTEYCSGDYIFQIDADEIPHQVLLGYLPEILGNNPDNEVYLVPRINTVEGITDEHIKKWGWNVNDKGWVNYPDYQWRIWKNKPEIKWKNKVHEVLEGFKTYAPIPSTEQLSLYHPKTIDRQEKQNAYYNTL
;
A
#
# COMPACT_ATOMS: atom_id res chain seq x y z
N VAL A 1 -9.87 -19.74 -6.00
CA VAL A 1 -9.74 -18.66 -4.99
C VAL A 1 -9.61 -19.30 -3.62
N GLN A 2 -8.45 -19.17 -3.02
CA GLN A 2 -8.22 -19.68 -1.68
C GLN A 2 -8.83 -18.69 -0.70
N THR A 3 -9.92 -19.09 -0.02
CA THR A 3 -10.55 -18.26 1.00
C THR A 3 -9.69 -18.28 2.26
N TRP A 4 -9.27 -17.13 2.74
CA TRP A 4 -8.38 -16.98 3.86
C TRP A 4 -9.11 -16.83 5.19
N ARG A 5 -8.64 -17.54 6.22
CA ARG A 5 -8.99 -17.23 7.62
C ARG A 5 -7.91 -16.32 8.17
N GLY A 6 -8.28 -15.16 8.71
CA GLY A 6 -7.34 -14.22 9.27
C GLY A 6 -6.51 -14.79 10.43
N PHE A 7 -5.30 -14.24 10.61
CA PHE A 7 -4.48 -14.47 11.79
C PHE A 7 -4.78 -13.43 12.85
N ASP A 8 -4.59 -13.80 14.10
CA ASP A 8 -4.64 -12.84 15.19
C ASP A 8 -3.48 -11.85 15.09
N PHE A 9 -3.80 -10.57 15.21
CA PHE A 9 -2.80 -9.51 15.19
C PHE A 9 -2.08 -9.46 16.55
N ASN A 10 -0.77 -9.68 16.55
CA ASN A 10 0.08 -9.70 17.76
C ASN A 10 0.70 -8.33 18.11
N GLY A 11 0.30 -7.25 17.46
CA GLY A 11 0.87 -5.91 17.65
C GLY A 11 2.10 -5.61 16.78
N HIS A 12 2.50 -6.52 15.90
CA HIS A 12 3.65 -6.35 14.99
C HIS A 12 3.20 -6.47 13.54
N PHE A 13 3.07 -5.32 12.85
CA PHE A 13 2.52 -5.30 11.49
C PHE A 13 3.34 -6.07 10.47
N ALA A 14 4.68 -5.96 10.51
CA ALA A 14 5.53 -6.68 9.57
C ALA A 14 5.39 -8.20 9.73
N ASP A 15 5.39 -8.72 10.95
CA ASP A 15 5.22 -10.16 11.20
C ASP A 15 3.86 -10.65 10.68
N TRP A 16 2.82 -9.87 10.91
CA TRP A 16 1.48 -10.18 10.45
C TRP A 16 1.39 -10.24 8.91
N LYS A 17 1.97 -9.25 8.23
CA LYS A 17 2.05 -9.23 6.76
C LYS A 17 2.90 -10.38 6.21
N ASN A 18 4.03 -10.70 6.85
CA ASN A 18 4.90 -11.80 6.44
C ASN A 18 4.21 -13.16 6.56
N GLN A 19 3.39 -13.37 7.58
CA GLN A 19 2.57 -14.59 7.70
C GLN A 19 1.63 -14.76 6.51
N LEU A 20 1.01 -13.68 6.03
CA LEU A 20 0.14 -13.72 4.85
C LEU A 20 0.91 -14.13 3.59
N THR A 21 2.14 -13.65 3.41
CA THR A 21 2.95 -13.94 2.23
C THR A 21 3.41 -15.40 2.16
N GLU A 22 3.54 -16.10 3.28
CA GLU A 22 3.88 -17.52 3.34
C GLU A 22 2.88 -18.43 2.62
N TYR A 23 1.63 -17.97 2.48
CA TYR A 23 0.57 -18.71 1.77
C TYR A 23 0.47 -18.38 0.28
N CYS A 24 1.26 -17.43 -0.21
CA CYS A 24 1.28 -17.07 -1.62
C CYS A 24 2.14 -18.06 -2.41
N SER A 25 1.59 -18.61 -3.50
CA SER A 25 2.28 -19.58 -4.37
C SER A 25 2.59 -19.04 -5.76
N GLY A 26 2.15 -17.84 -6.11
CA GLY A 26 2.44 -17.20 -7.40
C GLY A 26 3.87 -16.68 -7.48
N ASP A 27 4.29 -16.29 -8.68
CA ASP A 27 5.63 -15.72 -8.94
C ASP A 27 5.79 -14.31 -8.36
N TYR A 28 4.69 -13.59 -8.23
CA TYR A 28 4.61 -12.26 -7.65
C TYR A 28 3.56 -12.20 -6.55
N ILE A 29 3.78 -11.34 -5.58
CA ILE A 29 2.83 -11.02 -4.53
C ILE A 29 2.30 -9.61 -4.79
N PHE A 30 0.98 -9.45 -4.79
CA PHE A 30 0.33 -8.15 -4.77
C PHE A 30 -0.44 -8.01 -3.46
N GLN A 31 0.09 -7.27 -2.51
CA GLN A 31 -0.55 -7.01 -1.24
C GLN A 31 -1.38 -5.73 -1.30
N ILE A 32 -2.63 -5.83 -0.87
CA ILE A 32 -3.58 -4.72 -0.80
C ILE A 32 -4.10 -4.67 0.64
N ASP A 33 -4.08 -3.49 1.25
CA ASP A 33 -4.69 -3.30 2.56
C ASP A 33 -6.23 -3.33 2.44
N ALA A 34 -6.93 -3.68 3.51
CA ALA A 34 -8.38 -3.88 3.49
C ALA A 34 -9.20 -2.63 3.10
N ASP A 35 -8.59 -1.45 3.20
CA ASP A 35 -9.17 -0.15 2.86
C ASP A 35 -8.61 0.44 1.55
N GLU A 36 -7.92 -0.37 0.77
CA GLU A 36 -7.40 0.01 -0.54
C GLU A 36 -8.18 -0.71 -1.66
N ILE A 37 -8.45 0.01 -2.74
CA ILE A 37 -9.17 -0.51 -3.90
C ILE A 37 -8.32 -0.26 -5.15
N PRO A 38 -7.80 -1.29 -5.83
CA PRO A 38 -7.05 -1.10 -7.06
C PRO A 38 -7.97 -0.67 -8.21
N HIS A 39 -7.49 0.26 -9.02
CA HIS A 39 -8.19 0.62 -10.24
C HIS A 39 -8.21 -0.57 -11.21
N GLN A 40 -9.33 -0.78 -11.92
CA GLN A 40 -9.49 -1.92 -12.84
C GLN A 40 -8.42 -1.95 -13.94
N VAL A 41 -8.01 -0.79 -14.45
CA VAL A 41 -6.97 -0.67 -15.47
C VAL A 41 -5.63 -1.17 -14.93
N LEU A 42 -5.27 -0.84 -13.68
CA LEU A 42 -4.07 -1.38 -13.04
C LEU A 42 -4.08 -2.91 -13.05
N LEU A 43 -5.17 -3.52 -12.63
CA LEU A 43 -5.29 -4.99 -12.61
C LEU A 43 -5.14 -5.60 -14.00
N GLY A 44 -5.72 -4.97 -15.01
CA GLY A 44 -5.63 -5.44 -16.40
C GLY A 44 -4.22 -5.31 -17.00
N TYR A 45 -3.46 -4.29 -16.61
CA TYR A 45 -2.10 -4.03 -17.11
C TYR A 45 -0.99 -4.72 -16.32
N LEU A 46 -1.28 -5.28 -15.13
CA LEU A 46 -0.25 -5.93 -14.32
C LEU A 46 0.58 -6.98 -15.07
N PRO A 47 -0.01 -7.91 -15.83
CA PRO A 47 0.78 -8.91 -16.58
C PRO A 47 1.76 -8.27 -17.55
N GLU A 48 1.38 -7.19 -18.22
CA GLU A 48 2.23 -6.46 -19.15
C GLU A 48 3.35 -5.70 -18.41
N ILE A 49 3.03 -5.01 -17.34
CA ILE A 49 4.01 -4.29 -16.52
C ILE A 49 5.08 -5.24 -15.99
N LEU A 50 4.67 -6.36 -15.43
CA LEU A 50 5.58 -7.37 -14.87
C LEU A 50 6.38 -8.08 -15.96
N GLY A 51 5.76 -8.39 -17.10
CA GLY A 51 6.41 -9.07 -18.23
C GLY A 51 7.44 -8.20 -18.96
N ASN A 52 7.21 -6.88 -19.03
CA ASN A 52 8.12 -5.95 -19.70
C ASN A 52 9.32 -5.52 -18.83
N ASN A 53 9.28 -5.80 -17.52
CA ASN A 53 10.31 -5.39 -16.56
C ASN A 53 10.76 -6.59 -15.71
N PRO A 54 11.23 -7.69 -16.31
CA PRO A 54 11.50 -8.93 -15.58
C PRO A 54 12.64 -8.83 -14.56
N ASP A 55 13.51 -7.83 -14.70
CA ASP A 55 14.64 -7.62 -13.80
C ASP A 55 14.28 -6.84 -12.52
N ASN A 56 13.11 -6.19 -12.50
CA ASN A 56 12.64 -5.49 -11.31
C ASN A 56 12.04 -6.47 -10.31
N GLU A 57 12.49 -6.38 -9.08
CA GLU A 57 12.01 -7.23 -7.99
C GLU A 57 10.80 -6.66 -7.26
N VAL A 58 10.70 -5.33 -7.18
CA VAL A 58 9.67 -4.62 -6.42
C VAL A 58 9.10 -3.48 -7.25
N TYR A 59 7.78 -3.26 -7.13
CA TYR A 59 7.09 -2.14 -7.74
C TYR A 59 6.37 -1.33 -6.68
N LEU A 60 6.58 -0.02 -6.75
CA LEU A 60 5.84 0.96 -5.96
C LEU A 60 4.56 1.33 -6.70
N VAL A 61 3.44 1.21 -6.04
CA VAL A 61 2.13 1.54 -6.60
C VAL A 61 1.66 2.88 -6.05
N PRO A 62 1.27 3.85 -6.90
CA PRO A 62 0.76 5.12 -6.43
C PRO A 62 -0.60 4.94 -5.76
N ARG A 63 -0.81 5.63 -4.64
CA ARG A 63 -2.04 5.58 -3.86
C ARG A 63 -2.70 6.94 -3.82
N ILE A 64 -4.00 6.96 -4.05
CA ILE A 64 -4.85 8.13 -3.98
C ILE A 64 -5.54 8.14 -2.63
N ASN A 65 -5.08 9.00 -1.73
CA ASN A 65 -5.71 9.21 -0.44
C ASN A 65 -6.75 10.31 -0.54
N THR A 66 -7.98 10.00 -0.14
CA THR A 66 -9.05 10.97 0.02
C THR A 66 -9.57 10.92 1.45
N VAL A 67 -9.84 12.09 2.05
CA VAL A 67 -10.33 12.18 3.42
C VAL A 67 -11.62 13.00 3.43
N GLU A 68 -12.75 12.33 3.58
CA GLU A 68 -14.05 12.98 3.69
C GLU A 68 -14.12 13.76 5.01
N GLY A 69 -14.57 15.01 4.92
CA GLY A 69 -14.65 15.92 6.09
C GLY A 69 -13.35 16.65 6.42
N ILE A 70 -12.32 16.54 5.56
CA ILE A 70 -11.09 17.31 5.73
C ILE A 70 -11.35 18.81 5.60
N THR A 71 -10.74 19.61 6.49
CA THR A 71 -10.81 21.06 6.47
C THR A 71 -9.41 21.67 6.25
N ASP A 72 -9.36 22.97 5.92
CA ASP A 72 -8.10 23.69 5.78
C ASP A 72 -7.28 23.66 7.09
N GLU A 73 -7.92 23.62 8.25
CA GLU A 73 -7.27 23.48 9.54
C GLU A 73 -6.56 22.14 9.68
N HIS A 74 -7.17 21.04 9.25
CA HIS A 74 -6.56 19.72 9.23
C HIS A 74 -5.36 19.68 8.28
N ILE A 75 -5.49 20.24 7.09
CA ILE A 75 -4.43 20.31 6.08
C ILE A 75 -3.22 21.05 6.66
N LYS A 76 -3.44 22.19 7.30
CA LYS A 76 -2.40 22.99 7.92
C LYS A 76 -1.76 22.27 9.11
N LYS A 77 -2.57 21.68 9.99
CA LYS A 77 -2.11 20.96 11.19
C LYS A 77 -1.20 19.79 10.86
N TRP A 78 -1.51 19.03 9.78
CA TRP A 78 -0.77 17.85 9.39
C TRP A 78 0.24 18.10 8.27
N GLY A 79 0.31 19.34 7.74
CA GLY A 79 1.24 19.70 6.69
C GLY A 79 0.99 18.97 5.37
N TRP A 80 -0.27 18.68 5.05
CA TRP A 80 -0.63 17.93 3.86
C TRP A 80 -0.74 18.83 2.63
N ASN A 81 -0.43 18.27 1.44
CA ASN A 81 -0.72 18.87 0.15
C ASN A 81 -1.96 18.18 -0.42
N VAL A 82 -2.97 18.97 -0.75
CA VAL A 82 -4.21 18.47 -1.38
C VAL A 82 -4.36 19.13 -2.73
N ASN A 83 -4.50 18.33 -3.79
CA ASN A 83 -4.68 18.83 -5.15
C ASN A 83 -6.14 19.23 -5.41
N ASP A 84 -6.42 19.72 -6.63
CA ASP A 84 -7.74 20.14 -7.08
C ASP A 84 -8.78 19.01 -7.13
N LYS A 85 -8.34 17.74 -7.16
CA LYS A 85 -9.21 16.56 -7.08
C LYS A 85 -9.48 16.09 -5.64
N GLY A 86 -8.93 16.77 -4.64
CA GLY A 86 -9.04 16.39 -3.25
C GLY A 86 -8.10 15.24 -2.83
N TRP A 87 -7.08 14.94 -3.62
CA TRP A 87 -6.12 13.89 -3.30
C TRP A 87 -5.01 14.42 -2.38
N VAL A 88 -4.77 13.70 -1.30
CA VAL A 88 -3.80 14.07 -0.28
C VAL A 88 -2.43 13.51 -0.61
N ASN A 89 -1.43 14.38 -0.71
CA ASN A 89 -0.01 14.01 -0.92
C ASN A 89 0.23 13.06 -2.10
N TYR A 90 -0.53 13.20 -3.18
CA TYR A 90 -0.39 12.35 -4.37
C TYR A 90 0.83 12.75 -5.22
N PRO A 91 1.61 11.78 -5.75
CA PRO A 91 1.48 10.34 -5.54
C PRO A 91 2.05 9.89 -4.19
N ASP A 92 1.29 9.07 -3.49
CA ASP A 92 1.73 8.41 -2.26
C ASP A 92 2.13 6.97 -2.60
N TYR A 93 3.38 6.76 -2.98
CA TYR A 93 3.87 5.47 -3.41
C TYR A 93 3.97 4.45 -2.28
N GLN A 94 3.42 3.26 -2.53
CA GLN A 94 3.40 2.16 -1.57
C GLN A 94 4.10 0.93 -2.13
N TRP A 95 4.85 0.24 -1.27
CA TRP A 95 5.39 -1.09 -1.55
C TRP A 95 4.22 -2.08 -1.63
N ARG A 96 3.82 -2.51 -2.83
CA ARG A 96 2.62 -3.33 -2.99
C ARG A 96 2.81 -4.56 -3.87
N ILE A 97 3.80 -4.57 -4.76
CA ILE A 97 4.04 -5.68 -5.67
C ILE A 97 5.51 -6.08 -5.58
N TRP A 98 5.79 -7.36 -5.41
CA TRP A 98 7.15 -7.87 -5.40
C TRP A 98 7.23 -9.33 -5.85
N LYS A 99 8.41 -9.75 -6.32
CA LYS A 99 8.69 -11.15 -6.63
C LYS A 99 8.57 -12.00 -5.36
N ASN A 100 7.94 -13.17 -5.50
CA ASN A 100 7.77 -14.10 -4.38
C ASN A 100 9.09 -14.81 -4.05
N LYS A 101 9.96 -14.11 -3.35
CA LYS A 101 11.26 -14.60 -2.89
C LYS A 101 11.33 -14.55 -1.36
N PRO A 102 11.92 -15.56 -0.70
CA PRO A 102 11.98 -15.63 0.77
C PRO A 102 12.70 -14.45 1.42
N GLU A 103 13.67 -13.86 0.73
CA GLU A 103 14.46 -12.73 1.22
C GLU A 103 13.72 -11.39 1.20
N ILE A 104 12.65 -11.27 0.39
CA ILE A 104 11.84 -10.04 0.33
C ILE A 104 10.75 -10.13 1.38
N LYS A 105 10.86 -9.32 2.42
CA LYS A 105 9.98 -9.36 3.60
C LYS A 105 9.73 -7.97 4.16
N TRP A 106 8.62 -7.86 4.88
CA TRP A 106 8.33 -6.71 5.72
C TRP A 106 9.17 -6.68 6.98
N LYS A 107 9.55 -5.49 7.42
CA LYS A 107 10.29 -5.22 8.64
C LYS A 107 9.65 -4.05 9.39
N ASN A 108 9.88 -3.98 10.69
CA ASN A 108 9.39 -3.03 11.67
C ASN A 108 7.99 -3.34 12.21
N LYS A 109 7.84 -3.05 13.50
CA LYS A 109 6.57 -3.21 14.24
C LYS A 109 5.47 -2.29 13.71
N VAL A 110 5.82 -1.04 13.45
CA VAL A 110 4.99 0.01 12.85
C VAL A 110 5.81 0.74 11.78
N HIS A 111 5.15 1.43 10.86
CA HIS A 111 5.80 2.06 9.71
C HIS A 111 6.68 1.07 8.97
N GLU A 112 6.10 -0.10 8.71
CA GLU A 112 6.80 -1.20 8.10
C GLU A 112 7.31 -0.86 6.70
N VAL A 113 8.51 -1.36 6.41
CA VAL A 113 9.19 -1.23 5.13
C VAL A 113 9.45 -2.60 4.54
N LEU A 114 9.43 -2.69 3.22
CA LEU A 114 9.83 -3.88 2.50
C LEU A 114 11.36 -3.86 2.30
N GLU A 115 12.02 -4.98 2.54
CA GLU A 115 13.48 -5.10 2.36
C GLU A 115 13.86 -6.45 1.72
N GLY A 116 15.14 -6.64 1.42
CA GLY A 116 15.67 -7.87 0.84
C GLY A 116 15.66 -7.89 -0.69
N PHE A 117 15.33 -6.77 -1.34
CA PHE A 117 15.36 -6.60 -2.79
C PHE A 117 16.55 -5.73 -3.22
N LYS A 118 16.95 -5.89 -4.48
CA LYS A 118 18.06 -5.12 -5.09
C LYS A 118 17.57 -4.06 -6.07
N THR A 119 16.43 -4.31 -6.72
CA THR A 119 15.87 -3.45 -7.75
C THR A 119 14.42 -3.12 -7.45
N TYR A 120 14.02 -1.90 -7.73
CA TYR A 120 12.64 -1.46 -7.64
C TYR A 120 12.33 -0.38 -8.68
N ALA A 121 11.07 -0.23 -9.02
CA ALA A 121 10.60 0.82 -9.90
C ALA A 121 9.21 1.31 -9.49
N PRO A 122 8.93 2.61 -9.63
CA PRO A 122 7.58 3.12 -9.46
C PRO A 122 6.74 2.81 -10.71
N ILE A 123 5.49 2.45 -10.50
CA ILE A 123 4.48 2.45 -11.56
C ILE A 123 4.12 3.92 -11.86
N PRO A 124 3.86 4.32 -13.11
CA PRO A 124 3.52 5.69 -13.44
C PRO A 124 2.37 6.25 -12.61
N SER A 125 2.51 7.49 -12.13
CA SER A 125 1.53 8.16 -11.27
C SER A 125 0.35 8.71 -12.08
N THR A 126 -0.52 7.81 -12.50
CA THR A 126 -1.82 8.12 -13.12
C THR A 126 -2.94 7.50 -12.30
N GLU A 127 -4.13 8.08 -12.35
CA GLU A 127 -5.29 7.56 -11.63
C GLU A 127 -5.56 6.09 -11.99
N GLN A 128 -5.46 5.75 -13.28
CA GLN A 128 -5.75 4.42 -13.79
C GLN A 128 -4.79 3.34 -13.27
N LEU A 129 -3.59 3.72 -12.84
CA LEU A 129 -2.57 2.80 -12.31
C LEU A 129 -2.41 2.93 -10.80
N SER A 130 -3.40 3.46 -10.11
CA SER A 130 -3.36 3.76 -8.68
C SER A 130 -4.27 2.85 -7.85
N LEU A 131 -4.01 2.88 -6.54
CA LEU A 131 -4.90 2.36 -5.51
C LEU A 131 -5.75 3.52 -4.95
N TYR A 132 -7.04 3.32 -4.80
CA TYR A 132 -7.90 4.22 -4.04
C TYR A 132 -7.85 3.89 -2.56
N HIS A 133 -7.71 4.91 -1.73
CA HIS A 133 -7.66 4.76 -0.27
C HIS A 133 -8.53 5.84 0.40
N PRO A 134 -9.86 5.68 0.34
CA PRO A 134 -10.79 6.65 0.94
C PRO A 134 -10.86 6.46 2.45
N LYS A 135 -10.88 7.58 3.17
CA LYS A 135 -11.07 7.63 4.62
C LYS A 135 -12.06 8.74 5.00
N THR A 136 -12.61 8.64 6.20
CA THR A 136 -13.26 9.76 6.89
C THR A 136 -12.27 10.44 7.82
N ILE A 137 -12.54 11.70 8.17
CA ILE A 137 -11.69 12.44 9.13
C ILE A 137 -11.65 11.75 10.50
N ASP A 138 -12.79 11.26 10.97
CA ASP A 138 -12.87 10.54 12.25
C ASP A 138 -11.99 9.29 12.28
N ARG A 139 -11.98 8.55 11.17
CA ARG A 139 -11.13 7.37 11.02
C ARG A 139 -9.65 7.73 11.01
N GLN A 140 -9.29 8.83 10.35
CA GLN A 140 -7.91 9.32 10.31
C GLN A 140 -7.43 9.74 11.71
N GLU A 141 -8.26 10.45 12.47
CA GLU A 141 -7.93 10.86 13.83
C GLU A 141 -7.77 9.66 14.77
N LYS A 142 -8.67 8.68 14.71
CA LYS A 142 -8.56 7.43 15.47
C LYS A 142 -7.29 6.64 15.13
N GLN A 143 -6.93 6.57 13.86
CA GLN A 143 -5.72 5.90 13.41
C GLN A 143 -4.46 6.60 13.94
N ASN A 144 -4.41 7.93 13.87
CA ASN A 144 -3.29 8.70 14.41
C ASN A 144 -3.13 8.47 15.92
N ALA A 145 -4.25 8.50 16.68
CA ALA A 145 -4.25 8.21 18.10
C ALA A 145 -3.76 6.80 18.41
N TYR A 146 -4.20 5.80 17.65
CA TYR A 146 -3.78 4.41 17.82
C TYR A 146 -2.28 4.20 17.58
N TYR A 147 -1.73 4.77 16.51
CA TYR A 147 -0.29 4.65 16.22
C TYR A 147 0.59 5.29 17.30
N ASN A 148 0.11 6.34 17.95
CA ASN A 148 0.81 6.97 19.07
C ASN A 148 0.89 6.07 20.32
N THR A 149 0.10 5.00 20.39
CA THR A 149 0.10 4.03 21.51
C THR A 149 1.02 2.83 21.26
N LEU A 150 1.49 2.63 20.05
CA LEU A 150 2.35 1.51 19.65
C LEU A 150 3.83 1.84 19.76
#